data_d62b3d34aef4b37409b0415ecb9c7739
#
_entry.id   d62b3d34aef4b37409b0415ecb9c7739
#
_cell.length_a   1.000
_cell.length_b   1.000
_cell.length_c   1.000
_cell.angle_alpha   90.00
_cell.angle_beta   90.00
_cell.angle_gamma   90.00
#
_symmetry.space_group_name_H-M   'P 1'
#
loop_
_entity.id
_entity.type
_entity.pdbx_description
1 polymer ?
#
loop_
_entity_poly.entity_id
_entity_poly.type
_entity_poly.pdbx_seq_one_letter_code
_entity_poly.pdbx_strand_id
1 'polypeptide(L)'
;MKKFLLLILNVSILVLLFGQGIVKEKQVIASKILNRDVHYSIYLPSDYHTSERSYPVTYLLHGYGDADDGWIQFGEINRLADKAIIDGTIPPMIIVTPDGFKSFYINAADGSLPYEDFFIKELIPHIEKTYKVKSEKRFRGIAGLSMGGYGALIYGLKYPKLFAAAAPLSAVVWNDTDISLASDDMYNSLFATADKKNVKGTDRINAAWNQNSPLKIIETKSVEELSSVKYWIDCGDDDRLSIGNANLHIAMTNKKVPHEYRVRDGAHNWTYWRTGVIDALAFIGNSFHQK
;
A
#
# COMPACT_ATOMS: atom_id res chain seq x y z
N MET A 1 66.36 19.43 -32.58
CA MET A 1 65.73 18.32 -31.86
C MET A 1 64.68 18.92 -30.92
N LYS A 2 63.41 18.91 -31.34
CA LYS A 2 62.28 19.39 -30.53
C LYS A 2 61.73 18.19 -29.73
N LYS A 3 61.83 18.26 -28.40
CA LYS A 3 61.22 17.28 -27.49
C LYS A 3 59.72 17.56 -27.42
N PHE A 4 58.88 16.68 -27.93
CA PHE A 4 57.42 16.65 -27.71
C PHE A 4 57.16 16.10 -26.31
N LEU A 5 56.66 16.94 -25.44
CA LEU A 5 56.18 16.54 -24.09
C LEU A 5 54.73 16.06 -24.25
N LEU A 6 54.51 14.75 -24.12
CA LEU A 6 53.19 14.15 -24.17
C LEU A 6 52.55 14.29 -22.77
N LEU A 7 51.60 15.22 -22.64
CA LEU A 7 50.83 15.39 -21.40
C LEU A 7 49.71 14.37 -21.42
N ILE A 8 49.85 13.27 -20.67
CA ILE A 8 48.76 12.29 -20.47
C ILE A 8 47.82 12.87 -19.43
N LEU A 9 46.65 13.33 -19.91
CA LEU A 9 45.56 13.77 -19.05
C LEU A 9 44.83 12.52 -18.49
N ASN A 10 45.12 12.14 -17.26
CA ASN A 10 44.34 11.10 -16.53
C ASN A 10 42.99 11.68 -16.16
N VAL A 11 41.95 11.43 -16.95
CA VAL A 11 40.57 11.67 -16.60
C VAL A 11 40.14 10.51 -15.70
N SER A 12 40.22 10.65 -14.42
CA SER A 12 39.60 9.72 -13.46
C SER A 12 38.07 9.88 -13.58
N ILE A 13 37.43 8.96 -14.32
CA ILE A 13 35.97 8.84 -14.32
C ILE A 13 35.60 8.27 -12.96
N LEU A 14 35.11 9.14 -12.07
CA LEU A 14 34.51 8.73 -10.82
C LEU A 14 33.17 8.07 -11.16
N VAL A 15 33.15 6.77 -11.38
CA VAL A 15 31.92 5.99 -11.48
C VAL A 15 31.33 5.96 -10.08
N LEU A 16 30.35 6.81 -9.82
CA LEU A 16 29.51 6.70 -8.64
C LEU A 16 28.73 5.39 -8.77
N LEU A 17 29.25 4.33 -8.16
CA LEU A 17 28.52 3.09 -7.95
C LEU A 17 27.41 3.40 -6.92
N PHE A 18 26.24 3.78 -7.41
CA PHE A 18 25.05 3.78 -6.56
C PHE A 18 24.76 2.34 -6.18
N GLY A 19 24.92 2.02 -4.90
CA GLY A 19 24.58 0.71 -4.39
C GLY A 19 23.09 0.40 -4.63
N GLN A 20 22.79 -0.86 -4.91
CA GLN A 20 21.40 -1.32 -4.98
C GLN A 20 20.83 -1.49 -3.57
N GLY A 21 19.53 -1.25 -3.42
CA GLY A 21 18.81 -1.58 -2.21
C GLY A 21 18.79 -3.09 -1.96
N ILE A 22 18.52 -3.47 -0.74
CA ILE A 22 18.53 -4.85 -0.29
C ILE A 22 17.11 -5.34 -0.14
N VAL A 23 16.79 -6.45 -0.80
CA VAL A 23 15.54 -7.18 -0.58
C VAL A 23 15.79 -8.34 0.35
N LYS A 24 14.95 -8.48 1.38
CA LYS A 24 14.87 -9.67 2.23
C LYS A 24 13.47 -10.24 2.06
N GLU A 25 13.38 -11.33 1.32
CA GLU A 25 12.12 -12.03 1.10
C GLU A 25 11.81 -12.99 2.24
N LYS A 26 10.52 -13.30 2.42
CA LYS A 26 10.02 -14.35 3.33
C LYS A 26 10.54 -14.25 4.76
N GLN A 27 10.68 -13.02 5.24
CA GLN A 27 10.91 -12.79 6.67
C GLN A 27 9.67 -13.26 7.44
N VAL A 28 9.85 -13.68 8.69
CA VAL A 28 8.80 -14.32 9.48
C VAL A 28 8.49 -13.50 10.72
N ILE A 29 7.20 -13.31 10.98
CA ILE A 29 6.68 -12.87 12.27
C ILE A 29 5.78 -13.97 12.83
N ALA A 30 6.13 -14.51 14.02
CA ALA A 30 5.28 -15.43 14.75
C ALA A 30 4.13 -14.64 15.38
N SER A 31 2.96 -14.66 14.75
CA SER A 31 1.79 -13.94 15.21
C SER A 31 1.06 -14.70 16.32
N LYS A 32 0.86 -14.04 17.43
CA LYS A 32 0.01 -14.53 18.52
C LYS A 32 -1.48 -14.33 18.21
N ILE A 33 -1.80 -13.23 17.52
CA ILE A 33 -3.18 -12.89 17.14
C ILE A 33 -3.73 -13.91 16.12
N LEU A 34 -2.90 -14.25 15.10
CA LEU A 34 -3.28 -15.22 14.07
C LEU A 34 -2.96 -16.67 14.45
N ASN A 35 -2.21 -16.88 15.54
CA ASN A 35 -1.73 -18.19 16.02
C ASN A 35 -0.99 -18.96 14.89
N ARG A 36 -0.15 -18.27 14.13
CA ARG A 36 0.63 -18.81 13.01
C ARG A 36 1.78 -17.89 12.62
N ASP A 37 2.73 -18.43 11.89
CA ASP A 37 3.74 -17.64 11.22
C ASP A 37 3.15 -16.89 10.03
N VAL A 38 3.52 -15.61 9.89
CA VAL A 38 3.15 -14.74 8.77
C VAL A 38 4.42 -14.26 8.09
N HIS A 39 4.45 -14.36 6.77
CA HIS A 39 5.58 -13.89 5.97
C HIS A 39 5.42 -12.41 5.62
N TYR A 40 6.55 -11.74 5.46
CA TYR A 40 6.64 -10.45 4.82
C TYR A 40 7.97 -10.35 4.07
N SER A 41 7.99 -9.60 2.99
CA SER A 41 9.20 -9.19 2.32
C SER A 41 9.48 -7.71 2.57
N ILE A 42 10.75 -7.31 2.50
CA ILE A 42 11.14 -5.94 2.81
C ILE A 42 12.25 -5.47 1.86
N TYR A 43 12.07 -4.26 1.33
CA TYR A 43 13.10 -3.52 0.64
C TYR A 43 13.72 -2.49 1.59
N LEU A 44 15.05 -2.48 1.65
CA LEU A 44 15.87 -1.54 2.42
C LEU A 44 16.69 -0.69 1.43
N PRO A 45 16.71 0.65 1.55
CA PRO A 45 17.48 1.50 0.65
C PRO A 45 18.98 1.21 0.71
N SER A 46 19.71 1.53 -0.35
CA SER A 46 21.11 1.13 -0.55
C SER A 46 22.06 1.56 0.57
N ASP A 47 21.76 2.67 1.24
CA ASP A 47 22.57 3.19 2.34
C ASP A 47 22.14 2.69 3.72
N TYR A 48 21.18 1.75 3.80
CA TYR A 48 20.60 1.28 5.07
C TYR A 48 21.62 0.76 6.08
N HIS A 49 22.66 0.04 5.64
CA HIS A 49 23.68 -0.52 6.52
C HIS A 49 24.82 0.43 6.83
N THR A 50 25.03 1.45 6.00
CA THR A 50 26.12 2.42 6.13
C THR A 50 25.70 3.72 6.80
N SER A 51 24.39 3.99 6.88
CA SER A 51 23.81 5.19 7.50
C SER A 51 23.30 4.88 8.92
N GLU A 52 23.49 5.83 9.83
CA GLU A 52 22.92 5.78 11.19
C GLU A 52 21.49 6.34 11.26
N ARG A 53 20.95 6.86 10.15
CA ARG A 53 19.60 7.44 10.11
C ARG A 53 18.51 6.40 10.20
N SER A 54 17.35 6.79 10.70
CA SER A 54 16.10 6.04 10.55
C SER A 54 15.33 6.52 9.32
N TYR A 55 14.55 5.62 8.72
CA TYR A 55 13.86 5.81 7.44
C TYR A 55 12.34 5.89 7.63
N PRO A 56 11.63 6.67 6.81
CA PRO A 56 10.20 6.50 6.64
C PRO A 56 9.87 5.07 6.16
N VAL A 57 8.66 4.61 6.42
CA VAL A 57 8.19 3.29 6.00
C VAL A 57 6.90 3.39 5.19
N THR A 58 6.82 2.63 4.12
CA THR A 58 5.58 2.42 3.36
C THR A 58 5.23 0.94 3.38
N TYR A 59 4.03 0.61 3.83
CA TYR A 59 3.46 -0.72 3.69
C TYR A 59 2.81 -0.81 2.31
N LEU A 60 3.23 -1.77 1.50
CA LEU A 60 2.80 -1.95 0.10
C LEU A 60 2.08 -3.30 -0.05
N LEU A 61 0.76 -3.24 -0.12
CA LEU A 61 -0.13 -4.38 -0.01
C LEU A 61 -0.36 -5.05 -1.37
N HIS A 62 -0.31 -6.38 -1.41
CA HIS A 62 -0.51 -7.19 -2.63
C HIS A 62 -1.98 -7.43 -2.96
N GLY A 63 -2.27 -7.93 -4.16
CA GLY A 63 -3.61 -8.27 -4.65
C GLY A 63 -4.08 -9.65 -4.23
N TYR A 64 -5.35 -9.96 -4.52
CA TYR A 64 -5.96 -11.25 -4.22
C TYR A 64 -5.26 -12.38 -4.98
N GLY A 65 -4.75 -13.36 -4.25
CA GLY A 65 -4.05 -14.52 -4.81
C GLY A 65 -2.54 -14.37 -4.95
N ASP A 66 -1.99 -13.18 -4.68
CA ASP A 66 -0.55 -12.95 -4.52
C ASP A 66 -0.08 -13.25 -3.10
N ALA A 67 1.20 -13.01 -2.82
CA ALA A 67 1.83 -13.16 -1.53
C ALA A 67 2.78 -11.97 -1.23
N ASP A 68 3.54 -12.05 -0.15
CA ASP A 68 4.49 -11.03 0.28
C ASP A 68 5.57 -10.67 -0.76
N ASP A 69 5.86 -11.56 -1.69
CA ASP A 69 6.85 -11.37 -2.76
C ASP A 69 6.25 -10.82 -4.08
N GLY A 70 4.92 -10.71 -4.20
CA GLY A 70 4.25 -10.31 -5.45
C GLY A 70 4.73 -8.96 -5.99
N TRP A 71 4.92 -7.95 -5.15
CA TRP A 71 5.46 -6.66 -5.56
C TRP A 71 6.93 -6.72 -6.00
N ILE A 72 7.70 -7.69 -5.52
CA ILE A 72 9.10 -7.91 -5.91
C ILE A 72 9.15 -8.65 -7.24
N GLN A 73 8.43 -9.78 -7.34
CA GLN A 73 8.49 -10.69 -8.49
C GLN A 73 7.79 -10.13 -9.74
N PHE A 74 6.61 -9.54 -9.56
CA PHE A 74 5.79 -9.02 -10.66
C PHE A 74 5.82 -7.48 -10.74
N GLY A 75 5.93 -6.81 -9.60
CA GLY A 75 5.97 -5.36 -9.50
C GLY A 75 7.35 -4.76 -9.71
N GLU A 76 8.42 -5.54 -9.63
CA GLU A 76 9.82 -5.10 -9.74
C GLU A 76 10.15 -3.92 -8.79
N ILE A 77 9.49 -3.88 -7.63
CA ILE A 77 9.49 -2.69 -6.77
C ILE A 77 10.90 -2.30 -6.29
N ASN A 78 11.77 -3.28 -6.07
CA ASN A 78 13.16 -3.05 -5.69
C ASN A 78 13.91 -2.22 -6.75
N ARG A 79 13.84 -2.64 -8.02
CA ARG A 79 14.50 -1.96 -9.13
C ARG A 79 13.89 -0.56 -9.36
N LEU A 80 12.56 -0.45 -9.27
CA LEU A 80 11.86 0.81 -9.45
C LEU A 80 12.16 1.79 -8.31
N ALA A 81 12.19 1.31 -7.06
CA ALA A 81 12.52 2.14 -5.90
C ALA A 81 13.98 2.62 -5.93
N ASP A 82 14.94 1.75 -6.28
CA ASP A 82 16.34 2.13 -6.45
C ASP A 82 16.48 3.29 -7.44
N LYS A 83 15.87 3.12 -8.64
CA LYS A 83 15.90 4.17 -9.66
C LYS A 83 15.26 5.46 -9.16
N ALA A 84 14.09 5.38 -8.56
CA ALA A 84 13.35 6.56 -8.09
C ALA A 84 14.07 7.30 -6.96
N ILE A 85 14.78 6.58 -6.08
CA ILE A 85 15.63 7.17 -5.03
C ILE A 85 16.84 7.87 -5.64
N ILE A 86 17.52 7.24 -6.62
CA ILE A 86 18.67 7.81 -7.33
C ILE A 86 18.27 9.07 -8.09
N ASP A 87 17.12 9.05 -8.76
CA ASP A 87 16.58 10.18 -9.53
C ASP A 87 16.01 11.29 -8.61
N GLY A 88 15.91 11.05 -7.30
CA GLY A 88 15.31 11.98 -6.34
C GLY A 88 13.78 12.09 -6.43
N THR A 89 13.11 11.17 -7.14
CA THR A 89 11.64 11.13 -7.28
C THR A 89 10.98 10.74 -5.96
N ILE A 90 11.59 9.81 -5.22
CA ILE A 90 11.16 9.42 -3.88
C ILE A 90 12.30 9.57 -2.87
N PRO A 91 12.02 9.90 -1.60
CA PRO A 91 13.05 9.85 -0.58
C PRO A 91 13.44 8.39 -0.29
N PRO A 92 14.68 8.12 0.18
CA PRO A 92 15.00 6.81 0.71
C PRO A 92 14.03 6.40 1.80
N MET A 93 13.34 5.26 1.60
CA MET A 93 12.33 4.71 2.50
C MET A 93 12.42 3.19 2.55
N ILE A 94 11.94 2.61 3.63
CA ILE A 94 11.72 1.17 3.77
C ILE A 94 10.37 0.84 3.14
N ILE A 95 10.29 -0.24 2.34
CA ILE A 95 9.03 -0.72 1.78
C ILE A 95 8.81 -2.13 2.33
N VAL A 96 7.66 -2.34 3.00
CA VAL A 96 7.27 -3.61 3.60
C VAL A 96 6.09 -4.19 2.84
N THR A 97 6.23 -5.40 2.36
CA THR A 97 5.19 -6.14 1.64
C THR A 97 4.76 -7.36 2.46
N PRO A 98 3.72 -7.23 3.31
CA PRO A 98 3.25 -8.35 4.13
C PRO A 98 2.37 -9.31 3.34
N ASP A 99 2.41 -10.61 3.67
CA ASP A 99 1.42 -11.57 3.18
C ASP A 99 0.04 -11.27 3.80
N GLY A 100 -0.87 -10.80 2.97
CA GLY A 100 -2.26 -10.50 3.34
C GLY A 100 -3.19 -11.70 3.20
N PHE A 101 -2.68 -12.84 2.75
CA PHE A 101 -3.50 -14.01 2.39
C PHE A 101 -4.62 -13.61 1.40
N LYS A 102 -5.85 -14.03 1.70
CA LYS A 102 -7.09 -13.62 1.02
C LYS A 102 -8.01 -12.85 1.98
N SER A 103 -7.43 -12.12 2.96
CA SER A 103 -8.14 -11.49 4.07
C SER A 103 -8.83 -10.18 3.71
N PHE A 104 -8.56 -9.61 2.53
CA PHE A 104 -8.87 -8.20 2.23
C PHE A 104 -8.34 -7.22 3.29
N TYR A 105 -7.35 -7.66 4.07
CA TYR A 105 -6.72 -6.86 5.13
C TYR A 105 -7.68 -6.44 6.26
N ILE A 106 -8.82 -7.09 6.41
CA ILE A 106 -9.79 -6.87 7.49
C ILE A 106 -9.87 -8.08 8.43
N ASN A 107 -10.48 -7.87 9.57
CA ASN A 107 -10.83 -8.99 10.44
C ASN A 107 -12.02 -9.74 9.83
N ALA A 108 -11.91 -11.06 9.74
CA ALA A 108 -13.04 -11.90 9.37
C ALA A 108 -14.19 -11.71 10.35
N ALA A 109 -15.41 -11.56 9.86
CA ALA A 109 -16.56 -11.26 10.72
C ALA A 109 -16.90 -12.38 11.70
N ASP A 110 -16.51 -13.63 11.40
CA ASP A 110 -16.66 -14.78 12.30
C ASP A 110 -15.48 -14.93 13.29
N GLY A 111 -14.51 -14.00 13.27
CA GLY A 111 -13.32 -14.02 14.12
C GLY A 111 -12.25 -15.04 13.74
N SER A 112 -12.43 -15.81 12.65
CA SER A 112 -11.49 -16.87 12.25
C SER A 112 -10.14 -16.34 11.76
N LEU A 113 -10.10 -15.12 11.22
CA LEU A 113 -8.90 -14.47 10.70
C LEU A 113 -8.87 -12.99 11.12
N PRO A 114 -8.39 -12.64 12.30
CA PRO A 114 -8.31 -11.25 12.78
C PRO A 114 -7.09 -10.51 12.18
N TYR A 115 -7.06 -10.40 10.83
CA TYR A 115 -5.90 -9.89 10.10
C TYR A 115 -5.65 -8.39 10.34
N GLU A 116 -6.69 -7.58 10.40
CA GLU A 116 -6.59 -6.15 10.71
C GLU A 116 -5.91 -5.93 12.07
N ASP A 117 -6.32 -6.71 13.07
CA ASP A 117 -5.73 -6.68 14.41
C ASP A 117 -4.25 -7.09 14.40
N PHE A 118 -3.90 -8.13 13.66
CA PHE A 118 -2.52 -8.54 13.46
C PHE A 118 -1.69 -7.40 12.83
N PHE A 119 -2.18 -6.82 11.75
CA PHE A 119 -1.45 -5.78 11.03
C PHE A 119 -1.15 -4.57 11.93
N ILE A 120 -2.16 -4.10 12.66
CA ILE A 120 -2.07 -2.90 13.49
C ILE A 120 -1.31 -3.15 14.79
N LYS A 121 -1.56 -4.30 15.45
CA LYS A 121 -1.09 -4.56 16.82
C LYS A 121 0.20 -5.39 16.89
N GLU A 122 0.55 -6.11 15.81
CA GLU A 122 1.75 -6.94 15.78
C GLU A 122 2.71 -6.55 14.65
N LEU A 123 2.26 -6.47 13.39
CA LEU A 123 3.15 -6.22 12.26
C LEU A 123 3.82 -4.84 12.34
N ILE A 124 3.04 -3.77 12.49
CA ILE A 124 3.61 -2.40 12.59
C ILE A 124 4.63 -2.32 13.73
N PRO A 125 4.32 -2.71 14.99
CA PRO A 125 5.30 -2.69 16.08
C PRO A 125 6.53 -3.58 15.84
N HIS A 126 6.34 -4.75 15.19
CA HIS A 126 7.45 -5.64 14.85
C HIS A 126 8.43 -4.97 13.88
N ILE A 127 7.93 -4.36 12.81
CA ILE A 127 8.76 -3.66 11.82
C ILE A 127 9.50 -2.50 12.47
N GLU A 128 8.84 -1.69 13.28
CA GLU A 128 9.43 -0.53 13.96
C GLU A 128 10.50 -0.93 14.99
N LYS A 129 10.36 -2.09 15.61
CA LYS A 129 11.34 -2.63 16.56
C LYS A 129 12.55 -3.27 15.85
N THR A 130 12.32 -3.88 14.69
CA THR A 130 13.33 -4.71 14.01
C THR A 130 14.22 -3.89 13.08
N TYR A 131 13.68 -2.82 12.50
CA TYR A 131 14.36 -2.02 11.50
C TYR A 131 14.52 -0.55 11.94
N LYS A 132 15.45 0.17 11.29
CA LYS A 132 15.69 1.61 11.52
C LYS A 132 14.53 2.44 10.96
N VAL A 133 13.35 2.35 11.54
CA VAL A 133 12.11 3.05 11.11
C VAL A 133 11.89 4.29 11.96
N LYS A 134 11.40 5.36 11.33
CA LYS A 134 10.77 6.48 12.02
C LYS A 134 9.32 6.14 12.34
N SER A 135 9.01 5.87 13.61
CA SER A 135 7.71 5.32 14.05
C SER A 135 6.56 6.32 14.13
N GLU A 136 6.81 7.60 13.87
CA GLU A 136 5.78 8.64 13.92
C GLU A 136 4.82 8.53 12.72
N LYS A 137 3.54 8.89 12.93
CA LYS A 137 2.51 8.93 11.88
C LYS A 137 3.01 9.58 10.59
N ARG A 138 3.66 10.74 10.68
CA ARG A 138 4.12 11.53 9.53
C ARG A 138 5.12 10.81 8.62
N PHE A 139 5.73 9.72 9.09
CA PHE A 139 6.69 8.91 8.34
C PHE A 139 6.17 7.53 7.97
N ARG A 140 4.86 7.29 8.13
CA ARG A 140 4.24 6.01 7.78
C ARG A 140 3.23 6.20 6.68
N GLY A 141 3.48 5.56 5.53
CA GLY A 141 2.60 5.50 4.38
C GLY A 141 2.03 4.11 4.17
N ILE A 142 0.96 4.03 3.40
CA ILE A 142 0.37 2.77 2.97
C ILE A 142 -0.10 2.86 1.52
N ALA A 143 0.19 1.85 0.74
CA ALA A 143 -0.25 1.71 -0.65
C ALA A 143 -0.59 0.25 -0.95
N GLY A 144 -1.20 -0.01 -2.08
CA GLY A 144 -1.48 -1.38 -2.51
C GLY A 144 -2.36 -1.42 -3.73
N LEU A 145 -2.42 -2.59 -4.36
CA LEU A 145 -3.21 -2.83 -5.56
C LEU A 145 -4.42 -3.73 -5.30
N SER A 146 -5.53 -3.50 -5.98
CA SER A 146 -6.71 -4.37 -5.96
C SER A 146 -7.23 -4.63 -4.53
N MET A 147 -7.14 -5.88 -4.03
CA MET A 147 -7.38 -6.22 -2.63
C MET A 147 -6.49 -5.37 -1.68
N GLY A 148 -5.20 -5.20 -2.02
CA GLY A 148 -4.29 -4.34 -1.27
C GLY A 148 -4.62 -2.85 -1.41
N GLY A 149 -5.18 -2.42 -2.53
CA GLY A 149 -5.72 -1.08 -2.70
C GLY A 149 -6.89 -0.81 -1.76
N TYR A 150 -7.80 -1.78 -1.63
CA TYR A 150 -8.85 -1.74 -0.63
C TYR A 150 -8.26 -1.69 0.79
N GLY A 151 -7.28 -2.55 1.12
CA GLY A 151 -6.62 -2.56 2.41
C GLY A 151 -5.95 -1.22 2.76
N ALA A 152 -5.23 -0.61 1.80
CA ALA A 152 -4.61 0.69 1.98
C ALA A 152 -5.65 1.79 2.25
N LEU A 153 -6.76 1.78 1.50
CA LEU A 153 -7.86 2.71 1.69
C LEU A 153 -8.53 2.53 3.05
N ILE A 154 -8.89 1.30 3.42
CA ILE A 154 -9.54 0.99 4.71
C ILE A 154 -8.65 1.41 5.89
N TYR A 155 -7.36 1.14 5.84
CA TYR A 155 -6.47 1.53 6.94
C TYR A 155 -6.29 3.04 7.03
N GLY A 156 -6.20 3.74 5.90
CA GLY A 156 -6.21 5.21 5.89
C GLY A 156 -7.48 5.79 6.51
N LEU A 157 -8.64 5.23 6.16
CA LEU A 157 -9.93 5.67 6.66
C LEU A 157 -10.18 5.31 8.13
N LYS A 158 -9.83 4.09 8.57
CA LYS A 158 -10.09 3.61 9.93
C LYS A 158 -9.06 4.11 10.95
N TYR A 159 -7.79 4.23 10.55
CA TYR A 159 -6.65 4.54 11.44
C TYR A 159 -5.96 5.85 11.07
N PRO A 160 -6.69 6.97 11.02
CA PRO A 160 -6.13 8.25 10.57
C PRO A 160 -5.03 8.79 11.48
N LYS A 161 -4.86 8.22 12.68
CA LYS A 161 -3.74 8.54 13.60
C LYS A 161 -2.46 7.77 13.30
N LEU A 162 -2.51 6.74 12.45
CA LEU A 162 -1.36 5.88 12.16
C LEU A 162 -0.65 6.25 10.86
N PHE A 163 -1.37 6.69 9.83
CA PHE A 163 -0.82 6.90 8.49
C PHE A 163 -0.86 8.38 8.09
N ALA A 164 0.23 8.87 7.48
CA ALA A 164 0.29 10.21 6.88
C ALA A 164 -0.43 10.23 5.53
N ALA A 165 -0.28 9.17 4.74
CA ALA A 165 -0.84 9.04 3.41
C ALA A 165 -1.25 7.60 3.09
N ALA A 166 -2.29 7.46 2.26
CA ALA A 166 -2.77 6.22 1.69
C ALA A 166 -2.90 6.36 0.17
N ALA A 167 -2.33 5.41 -0.57
CA ALA A 167 -2.34 5.41 -2.02
C ALA A 167 -2.95 4.11 -2.57
N PRO A 168 -4.28 3.99 -2.61
CA PRO A 168 -4.98 2.85 -3.21
C PRO A 168 -4.85 2.87 -4.74
N LEU A 169 -4.41 1.74 -5.31
CA LEU A 169 -4.32 1.49 -6.75
C LEU A 169 -5.38 0.46 -7.13
N SER A 170 -6.24 0.77 -8.08
CA SER A 170 -7.32 -0.14 -8.53
C SER A 170 -8.08 -0.77 -7.36
N ALA A 171 -8.46 0.02 -6.36
CA ALA A 171 -9.05 -0.48 -5.12
C ALA A 171 -10.42 -1.13 -5.36
N VAL A 172 -10.72 -2.19 -4.60
CA VAL A 172 -12.08 -2.77 -4.56
C VAL A 172 -12.98 -1.83 -3.76
N VAL A 173 -13.79 -1.03 -4.46
CA VAL A 173 -14.77 -0.13 -3.85
C VAL A 173 -16.14 -0.48 -4.38
N TRP A 174 -16.97 -1.02 -3.52
CA TRP A 174 -18.34 -1.41 -3.83
C TRP A 174 -19.34 -0.58 -3.03
N ASN A 175 -20.50 -0.34 -3.62
CA ASN A 175 -21.64 0.26 -2.96
C ASN A 175 -22.65 -0.81 -2.47
N ASP A 176 -23.74 -0.38 -1.84
CA ASP A 176 -24.76 -1.28 -1.29
C ASP A 176 -25.43 -2.15 -2.39
N THR A 177 -25.58 -1.62 -3.59
CA THR A 177 -26.13 -2.37 -4.73
C THR A 177 -25.15 -3.45 -5.17
N ASP A 178 -23.87 -3.10 -5.32
CA ASP A 178 -22.84 -4.05 -5.75
C ASP A 178 -22.76 -5.25 -4.80
N ILE A 179 -22.74 -5.00 -3.48
CA ILE A 179 -22.65 -6.09 -2.50
C ILE A 179 -23.93 -6.92 -2.42
N SER A 180 -25.10 -6.30 -2.58
CA SER A 180 -26.37 -7.02 -2.58
C SER A 180 -26.54 -7.94 -3.76
N LEU A 181 -25.98 -7.58 -4.92
CA LEU A 181 -26.04 -8.34 -6.17
C LEU A 181 -24.84 -9.27 -6.38
N ALA A 182 -23.82 -9.21 -5.53
CA ALA A 182 -22.65 -10.07 -5.66
C ALA A 182 -23.00 -11.55 -5.63
N SER A 183 -22.22 -12.39 -6.28
CA SER A 183 -22.33 -13.85 -6.12
C SER A 183 -21.95 -14.25 -4.69
N ASP A 184 -22.42 -15.43 -4.24
CA ASP A 184 -22.06 -15.93 -2.90
C ASP A 184 -20.54 -16.12 -2.76
N ASP A 185 -19.87 -16.62 -3.79
CA ASP A 185 -18.41 -16.78 -3.79
C ASP A 185 -17.69 -15.44 -3.65
N MET A 186 -18.16 -14.41 -4.34
CA MET A 186 -17.59 -13.08 -4.30
C MET A 186 -17.79 -12.43 -2.91
N TYR A 187 -19.01 -12.53 -2.37
CA TYR A 187 -19.31 -12.03 -1.02
C TYR A 187 -18.47 -12.75 0.03
N ASN A 188 -18.41 -14.08 -0.02
CA ASN A 188 -17.64 -14.89 0.92
C ASN A 188 -16.13 -14.63 0.78
N SER A 189 -15.63 -14.39 -0.42
CA SER A 189 -14.21 -14.07 -0.61
C SER A 189 -13.83 -12.68 -0.06
N LEU A 190 -14.73 -11.70 -0.17
CA LEU A 190 -14.48 -10.34 0.31
C LEU A 190 -14.47 -10.24 1.84
N PHE A 191 -15.39 -10.94 2.50
CA PHE A 191 -15.54 -10.92 3.96
C PHE A 191 -15.01 -12.19 4.63
N ALA A 192 -14.34 -13.06 3.87
CA ALA A 192 -13.58 -14.21 4.32
C ALA A 192 -14.31 -15.02 5.39
N THR A 193 -15.50 -15.53 5.14
CA THR A 193 -16.17 -16.27 6.18
C THR A 193 -17.23 -15.51 6.96
N ALA A 194 -17.47 -14.27 6.61
CA ALA A 194 -18.28 -13.38 7.42
C ALA A 194 -19.65 -13.93 7.78
N ASP A 195 -20.17 -14.83 7.01
CA ASP A 195 -21.43 -15.45 7.42
C ASP A 195 -21.58 -16.82 6.79
N LYS A 196 -21.35 -17.88 7.57
CA LYS A 196 -21.77 -19.26 7.24
C LYS A 196 -23.30 -19.38 7.10
N LYS A 197 -24.03 -18.30 7.35
CA LYS A 197 -25.44 -18.16 7.07
C LYS A 197 -25.54 -17.62 5.65
N ASN A 198 -26.19 -18.29 4.73
CA ASN A 198 -26.49 -17.88 3.34
C ASN A 198 -27.15 -16.48 3.26
N VAL A 199 -26.40 -15.44 3.63
CA VAL A 199 -26.84 -14.04 3.60
C VAL A 199 -26.91 -13.60 2.14
N LYS A 200 -28.05 -13.14 1.70
CA LYS A 200 -28.31 -12.78 0.29
C LYS A 200 -28.98 -11.43 0.17
N GLY A 201 -28.80 -10.82 -0.99
CA GLY A 201 -29.46 -9.57 -1.31
C GLY A 201 -29.13 -8.45 -0.29
N THR A 202 -30.16 -7.73 0.11
CA THR A 202 -30.02 -6.61 1.05
C THR A 202 -29.59 -6.99 2.46
N ASP A 203 -29.72 -8.27 2.87
CA ASP A 203 -29.26 -8.74 4.18
C ASP A 203 -27.73 -8.69 4.29
N ARG A 204 -27.02 -8.58 3.16
CA ARG A 204 -25.57 -8.35 3.10
C ARG A 204 -25.16 -6.95 3.55
N ILE A 205 -26.10 -6.00 3.59
CA ILE A 205 -25.88 -4.65 4.10
C ILE A 205 -26.03 -4.67 5.64
N ASN A 206 -25.11 -5.36 6.27
CA ASN A 206 -25.09 -5.62 7.70
C ASN A 206 -23.99 -4.81 8.41
N ALA A 207 -23.80 -5.03 9.70
CA ALA A 207 -22.80 -4.32 10.50
C ALA A 207 -21.37 -4.55 9.99
N ALA A 208 -21.01 -5.76 9.57
CA ALA A 208 -19.69 -6.07 9.02
C ALA A 208 -19.44 -5.30 7.70
N TRP A 209 -20.43 -5.23 6.83
CA TRP A 209 -20.37 -4.38 5.63
C TRP A 209 -20.18 -2.91 5.99
N ASN A 210 -21.03 -2.36 6.85
CA ASN A 210 -21.00 -0.94 7.20
C ASN A 210 -19.67 -0.52 7.85
N GLN A 211 -19.04 -1.40 8.63
CA GLN A 211 -17.74 -1.15 9.26
C GLN A 211 -16.57 -1.22 8.28
N ASN A 212 -16.73 -1.91 7.15
CA ASN A 212 -15.67 -2.20 6.19
C ASN A 212 -15.91 -1.63 4.79
N SER A 213 -17.04 -0.96 4.55
CA SER A 213 -17.29 -0.25 3.30
C SER A 213 -16.61 1.13 3.31
N PRO A 214 -15.68 1.42 2.37
CA PRO A 214 -15.05 2.73 2.28
C PRO A 214 -16.07 3.87 2.17
N LEU A 215 -17.12 3.67 1.37
CA LEU A 215 -18.17 4.68 1.16
C LEU A 215 -18.95 4.96 2.45
N LYS A 216 -19.28 3.93 3.25
CA LYS A 216 -19.94 4.11 4.54
C LYS A 216 -19.06 4.80 5.57
N ILE A 217 -17.79 4.50 5.58
CA ILE A 217 -16.83 5.14 6.49
C ILE A 217 -16.70 6.63 6.14
N ILE A 218 -16.60 6.98 4.85
CA ILE A 218 -16.57 8.38 4.39
C ILE A 218 -17.86 9.12 4.77
N GLU A 219 -19.01 8.48 4.64
CA GLU A 219 -20.29 9.06 5.02
C GLU A 219 -20.34 9.41 6.51
N THR A 220 -19.86 8.53 7.37
CA THR A 220 -20.06 8.61 8.84
C THR A 220 -18.98 9.38 9.59
N LYS A 221 -17.72 9.38 9.11
CA LYS A 221 -16.61 10.08 9.78
C LYS A 221 -16.63 11.59 9.52
N SER A 222 -16.02 12.36 10.43
CA SER A 222 -15.87 13.81 10.25
C SER A 222 -14.85 14.15 9.16
N VAL A 223 -15.00 15.33 8.56
CA VAL A 223 -14.07 15.84 7.53
C VAL A 223 -12.67 16.01 8.11
N GLU A 224 -12.54 16.51 9.33
CA GLU A 224 -11.26 16.71 10.02
C GLU A 224 -10.53 15.40 10.19
N GLU A 225 -11.23 14.35 10.61
CA GLU A 225 -10.64 13.02 10.81
C GLU A 225 -10.15 12.43 9.49
N LEU A 226 -10.99 12.48 8.45
CA LEU A 226 -10.66 11.99 7.11
C LEU A 226 -9.51 12.78 6.47
N SER A 227 -9.54 14.12 6.58
CA SER A 227 -8.54 15.01 5.98
C SER A 227 -7.19 14.97 6.69
N SER A 228 -7.10 14.31 7.83
CA SER A 228 -5.83 14.11 8.53
C SER A 228 -4.91 13.10 7.86
N VAL A 229 -5.40 12.35 6.86
CA VAL A 229 -4.64 11.47 5.96
C VAL A 229 -4.71 12.03 4.56
N LYS A 230 -3.63 11.95 3.80
CA LYS A 230 -3.60 12.31 2.37
C LYS A 230 -3.92 11.11 1.53
N TYR A 231 -4.74 11.28 0.50
CA TYR A 231 -5.19 10.19 -0.35
C TYR A 231 -4.78 10.42 -1.81
N TRP A 232 -4.20 9.38 -2.42
CA TRP A 232 -3.94 9.26 -3.85
C TRP A 232 -4.70 8.06 -4.38
N ILE A 233 -5.73 8.29 -5.18
CA ILE A 233 -6.57 7.24 -5.77
C ILE A 233 -6.16 7.11 -7.22
N ASP A 234 -5.79 5.91 -7.67
CA ASP A 234 -5.37 5.64 -9.04
C ASP A 234 -6.05 4.38 -9.57
N CYS A 235 -6.68 4.46 -10.74
CA CYS A 235 -7.34 3.33 -11.39
C CYS A 235 -7.31 3.50 -12.91
N GLY A 236 -7.06 2.42 -13.64
CA GLY A 236 -7.10 2.42 -15.11
C GLY A 236 -8.53 2.63 -15.63
N ASP A 237 -8.64 3.24 -16.80
CA ASP A 237 -9.94 3.47 -17.48
C ASP A 237 -10.58 2.17 -17.98
N ASP A 238 -9.75 1.18 -18.36
CA ASP A 238 -10.18 -0.16 -18.77
C ASP A 238 -10.26 -1.14 -17.59
N ASP A 239 -10.03 -0.69 -16.36
CA ASP A 239 -10.13 -1.54 -15.18
C ASP A 239 -11.59 -1.77 -14.79
N ARG A 240 -11.97 -3.04 -14.55
CA ARG A 240 -13.32 -3.40 -14.08
C ARG A 240 -13.73 -2.71 -12.78
N LEU A 241 -12.77 -2.16 -12.02
CA LEU A 241 -13.01 -1.43 -10.78
C LEU A 241 -13.03 0.10 -10.97
N SER A 242 -12.93 0.60 -12.21
CA SER A 242 -12.91 2.03 -12.53
C SER A 242 -14.14 2.77 -11.99
N ILE A 243 -15.34 2.20 -12.14
CA ILE A 243 -16.59 2.79 -11.63
C ILE A 243 -16.56 2.92 -10.11
N GLY A 244 -16.09 1.89 -9.39
CA GLY A 244 -15.99 1.93 -7.92
C GLY A 244 -15.01 3.02 -7.44
N ASN A 245 -13.87 3.17 -8.12
CA ASN A 245 -12.90 4.22 -7.82
C ASN A 245 -13.42 5.62 -8.18
N ALA A 246 -14.21 5.76 -9.25
CA ALA A 246 -14.91 7.00 -9.56
C ALA A 246 -15.96 7.35 -8.49
N ASN A 247 -16.73 6.39 -8.01
CA ASN A 247 -17.67 6.57 -6.91
C ASN A 247 -16.98 7.01 -5.62
N LEU A 248 -15.79 6.46 -5.32
CA LEU A 248 -14.97 6.89 -4.21
C LEU A 248 -14.55 8.37 -4.34
N HIS A 249 -14.06 8.76 -5.53
CA HIS A 249 -13.73 10.15 -5.83
C HIS A 249 -14.93 11.08 -5.61
N ILE A 250 -16.11 10.72 -6.13
CA ILE A 250 -17.34 11.50 -5.98
C ILE A 250 -17.72 11.62 -4.48
N ALA A 251 -17.66 10.50 -3.73
CA ALA A 251 -17.98 10.51 -2.31
C ALA A 251 -17.06 11.42 -1.49
N MET A 252 -15.74 11.35 -1.73
CA MET A 252 -14.74 12.18 -1.07
C MET A 252 -14.91 13.67 -1.47
N THR A 253 -15.20 13.95 -2.74
CA THR A 253 -15.47 15.31 -3.23
C THR A 253 -16.70 15.91 -2.56
N ASN A 254 -17.81 15.18 -2.51
CA ASN A 254 -19.05 15.62 -1.87
C ASN A 254 -18.86 15.84 -0.36
N LYS A 255 -18.05 14.99 0.28
CA LYS A 255 -17.69 15.11 1.70
C LYS A 255 -16.66 16.22 1.96
N LYS A 256 -16.06 16.83 0.90
CA LYS A 256 -14.99 17.83 0.97
C LYS A 256 -13.69 17.30 1.62
N VAL A 257 -13.39 16.02 1.43
CA VAL A 257 -12.13 15.42 1.84
C VAL A 257 -11.10 15.67 0.75
N PRO A 258 -9.96 16.35 1.02
CA PRO A 258 -8.90 16.57 0.04
C PRO A 258 -8.29 15.25 -0.41
N HIS A 259 -8.19 15.02 -1.72
CA HIS A 259 -7.58 13.83 -2.30
C HIS A 259 -7.14 14.11 -3.73
N GLU A 260 -6.24 13.28 -4.24
CA GLU A 260 -5.89 13.23 -5.64
C GLU A 260 -6.54 12.01 -6.30
N TYR A 261 -7.07 12.19 -7.51
CA TYR A 261 -7.65 11.12 -8.30
C TYR A 261 -6.99 11.09 -9.69
N ARG A 262 -6.47 9.93 -10.05
CA ARG A 262 -5.82 9.69 -11.33
C ARG A 262 -6.50 8.57 -12.08
N VAL A 263 -6.76 8.83 -13.35
CA VAL A 263 -7.22 7.83 -14.32
C VAL A 263 -6.20 7.83 -15.45
N ARG A 264 -5.61 6.67 -15.69
CA ARG A 264 -4.61 6.47 -16.73
C ARG A 264 -5.08 5.36 -17.66
N ASP A 265 -4.62 5.37 -18.92
CA ASP A 265 -4.84 4.27 -19.86
C ASP A 265 -4.31 2.96 -19.28
N GLY A 266 -5.18 1.93 -19.23
CA GLY A 266 -4.82 0.60 -18.78
C GLY A 266 -5.88 -0.13 -17.97
N ALA A 267 -5.62 -1.43 -17.76
CA ALA A 267 -6.53 -2.40 -17.18
C ALA A 267 -6.00 -2.96 -15.83
N HIS A 268 -6.77 -3.88 -15.23
CA HIS A 268 -6.47 -4.53 -13.96
C HIS A 268 -5.33 -5.55 -14.07
N ASN A 269 -4.09 -5.09 -14.21
CA ASN A 269 -2.93 -5.94 -14.40
C ASN A 269 -1.63 -5.33 -13.89
N TRP A 270 -0.58 -6.16 -13.78
CA TRP A 270 0.73 -5.77 -13.29
C TRP A 270 1.43 -4.69 -14.14
N THR A 271 1.18 -4.63 -15.45
CA THR A 271 1.73 -3.57 -16.31
C THR A 271 1.25 -2.19 -15.86
N TYR A 272 -0.03 -2.07 -15.56
CA TYR A 272 -0.61 -0.84 -15.04
C TYR A 272 -0.02 -0.45 -13.68
N TRP A 273 -0.01 -1.37 -12.73
CA TRP A 273 0.46 -1.08 -11.37
C TRP A 273 1.94 -0.80 -11.30
N ARG A 274 2.76 -1.53 -12.06
CA ARG A 274 4.21 -1.32 -12.15
C ARG A 274 4.57 0.07 -12.66
N THR A 275 3.81 0.60 -13.61
CA THR A 275 4.04 1.95 -14.16
C THR A 275 3.52 3.06 -13.26
N GLY A 276 2.60 2.79 -12.33
CA GLY A 276 1.98 3.79 -11.44
C GLY A 276 2.49 3.80 -10.01
N VAL A 277 3.14 2.72 -9.56
CA VAL A 277 3.52 2.59 -8.14
C VAL A 277 4.51 3.68 -7.69
N ILE A 278 5.40 4.14 -8.57
CA ILE A 278 6.37 5.19 -8.21
C ILE A 278 5.69 6.53 -7.99
N ASP A 279 4.67 6.87 -8.77
CA ASP A 279 3.89 8.10 -8.55
C ASP A 279 3.16 8.05 -7.20
N ALA A 280 2.60 6.89 -6.84
CA ALA A 280 1.99 6.64 -5.54
C ALA A 280 3.01 6.78 -4.39
N LEU A 281 4.21 6.20 -4.54
CA LEU A 281 5.29 6.33 -3.56
C LEU A 281 5.84 7.75 -3.49
N ALA A 282 5.89 8.50 -4.59
CA ALA A 282 6.28 9.91 -4.61
C ALA A 282 5.27 10.77 -3.84
N PHE A 283 3.97 10.53 -4.06
CA PHE A 283 2.92 11.20 -3.29
C PHE A 283 3.05 10.93 -1.78
N ILE A 284 3.26 9.67 -1.40
CA ILE A 284 3.52 9.29 0.00
C ILE A 284 4.80 9.96 0.51
N GLY A 285 5.90 9.89 -0.25
CA GLY A 285 7.18 10.49 0.10
C GLY A 285 7.09 12.00 0.35
N ASN A 286 6.32 12.71 -0.48
CA ASN A 286 6.06 14.14 -0.31
C ASN A 286 5.31 14.44 1.00
N SER A 287 4.47 13.52 1.47
CA SER A 287 3.77 13.69 2.75
C SER A 287 4.70 13.63 3.97
N PHE A 288 5.86 12.97 3.86
CA PHE A 288 6.83 12.84 4.94
C PHE A 288 7.58 14.16 5.27
N HIS A 289 7.60 15.10 4.33
CA HIS A 289 8.31 16.38 4.46
C HIS A 289 7.40 17.56 4.84
N GLN A 290 6.11 17.35 4.97
CA GLN A 290 5.19 18.42 5.34
C GLN A 290 5.18 18.62 6.87
N LYS A 291 5.38 19.88 7.28
CA LYS A 291 5.33 20.32 8.70
C LYS A 291 3.88 20.41 9.17
#